data_0014c689f7484b263de7555cc1c0757e
#
_entry.id   0014c689f7484b263de7555cc1c0757e
#
_cell.length_a   1.000
_cell.length_b   1.000
_cell.length_c   1.000
_cell.angle_alpha   90.00
_cell.angle_beta   90.00
_cell.angle_gamma   90.00
#
_symmetry.space_group_name_H-M   'P 1'
#
loop_
_entity.id
_entity.type
_entity.pdbx_description
1 polymer ?
#
loop_
_entity_poly.entity_id
_entity_poly.type
_entity_poly.pdbx_seq_one_letter_code
_entity_poly.pdbx_strand_id
1 'polypeptide(L)'
;MQKTSSKINAQRIAIAISSGIGILACFMPWGSFPIVGTVNGASGDGLIFAVLLAIPLLLVLLGDKTKQIDKKIKIISILVGVLVIFCGIFMEIADFNNKIETAKQVSNSSIDKNSYGLDNHSRDIAKNVSSTVISSAKIEFGLYLLIISGISVAVCSGVDSLFQNGKDEKEKK
;
A
#
# COMPACT_ATOMS: atom_id res chain seq x y z
N MET A 1 -34.81 24.77 -21.27
CA MET A 1 -34.28 23.88 -20.24
C MET A 1 -32.77 23.96 -20.25
N GLN A 2 -32.15 24.75 -19.37
CA GLN A 2 -30.70 24.80 -19.20
C GLN A 2 -30.28 23.54 -18.47
N LYS A 3 -29.55 22.68 -19.16
CA LYS A 3 -28.84 21.52 -18.57
C LYS A 3 -27.70 22.06 -17.72
N THR A 4 -27.95 22.33 -16.46
CA THR A 4 -26.89 22.64 -15.47
C THR A 4 -26.00 21.43 -15.36
N SER A 5 -24.88 21.45 -16.10
CA SER A 5 -23.81 20.48 -15.92
C SER A 5 -23.26 20.65 -14.50
N SER A 6 -23.71 19.83 -13.57
CA SER A 6 -23.19 19.81 -12.20
C SER A 6 -21.76 19.34 -12.24
N LYS A 7 -20.80 20.26 -12.18
CA LYS A 7 -19.38 19.91 -12.15
C LYS A 7 -19.09 19.19 -10.84
N ILE A 8 -18.70 17.94 -10.95
CA ILE A 8 -18.23 17.14 -9.81
C ILE A 8 -16.98 17.82 -9.23
N ASN A 9 -16.87 17.88 -7.91
CA ASN A 9 -15.71 18.48 -7.26
C ASN A 9 -14.44 17.63 -7.55
N ALA A 10 -13.42 18.25 -8.15
CA ALA A 10 -12.19 17.59 -8.54
C ALA A 10 -11.47 16.90 -7.36
N GLN A 11 -11.55 17.49 -6.16
CA GLN A 11 -10.97 16.88 -4.95
C GLN A 11 -11.62 15.54 -4.62
N ARG A 12 -12.95 15.42 -4.76
CA ARG A 12 -13.66 14.16 -4.55
C ARG A 12 -13.22 13.09 -5.55
N ILE A 13 -13.07 13.47 -6.82
CA ILE A 13 -12.60 12.56 -7.86
C ILE A 13 -11.18 12.07 -7.53
N ALA A 14 -10.29 12.97 -7.13
CA ALA A 14 -8.91 12.62 -6.79
C ALA A 14 -8.85 11.62 -5.61
N ILE A 15 -9.60 11.85 -4.54
CA ILE A 15 -9.67 10.93 -3.39
C ILE A 15 -10.27 9.59 -3.83
N ALA A 16 -11.34 9.59 -4.62
CA ALA A 16 -11.95 8.34 -5.09
C ALA A 16 -10.99 7.52 -5.96
N ILE A 17 -10.28 8.15 -6.89
CA ILE A 17 -9.29 7.48 -7.74
C ILE A 17 -8.14 6.93 -6.89
N SER A 18 -7.57 7.75 -5.99
CA SER A 18 -6.46 7.32 -5.13
C SER A 18 -6.86 6.15 -4.23
N SER A 19 -8.03 6.20 -3.61
CA SER A 19 -8.55 5.10 -2.79
C SER A 19 -8.82 3.84 -3.62
N GLY A 20 -9.37 3.99 -4.83
CA GLY A 20 -9.60 2.88 -5.76
C GLY A 20 -8.30 2.19 -6.18
N ILE A 21 -7.27 2.97 -6.52
CA ILE A 21 -5.93 2.45 -6.84
C ILE A 21 -5.34 1.69 -5.64
N GLY A 22 -5.48 2.22 -4.42
CA GLY A 22 -5.00 1.55 -3.22
C GLY A 22 -5.73 0.23 -2.93
N ILE A 23 -7.04 0.16 -3.17
CA ILE A 23 -7.79 -1.08 -3.06
C ILE A 23 -7.29 -2.11 -4.09
N LEU A 24 -7.06 -1.70 -5.34
CA LEU A 24 -6.50 -2.59 -6.36
C LEU A 24 -5.09 -3.06 -5.99
N ALA A 25 -4.27 -2.20 -5.38
CA ALA A 25 -2.94 -2.54 -4.92
C ALA A 25 -2.94 -3.67 -3.87
N CYS A 26 -4.02 -3.81 -3.08
CA CYS A 26 -4.16 -4.90 -2.12
C CYS A 26 -4.28 -6.29 -2.79
N PHE A 27 -4.68 -6.35 -4.05
CA PHE A 27 -4.76 -7.60 -4.82
C PHE A 27 -3.51 -7.87 -5.66
N MET A 28 -2.59 -6.93 -5.72
CA MET A 28 -1.32 -7.07 -6.44
C MET A 28 -0.27 -7.82 -5.61
N PRO A 29 0.82 -8.31 -6.23
CA PRO A 29 1.94 -8.90 -5.51
C PRO A 29 2.59 -7.90 -4.56
N TRP A 30 2.77 -8.28 -3.28
CA TRP A 30 3.45 -7.51 -2.26
C TRP A 30 4.86 -8.00 -2.00
N GLY A 31 5.10 -9.30 -2.22
CA GLY A 31 6.41 -9.88 -2.08
C GLY A 31 6.61 -11.07 -3.00
N SER A 32 7.85 -11.32 -3.40
CA SER A 32 8.24 -12.52 -4.12
C SER A 32 9.34 -13.27 -3.37
N PHE A 33 9.16 -14.57 -3.27
CA PHE A 33 10.06 -15.48 -2.62
C PHE A 33 10.49 -16.55 -3.62
N PRO A 34 11.78 -16.87 -3.73
CA PRO A 34 12.30 -17.77 -4.77
C PRO A 34 11.70 -19.19 -4.77
N ILE A 35 11.26 -19.67 -3.59
CA ILE A 35 10.74 -21.04 -3.42
C ILE A 35 9.21 -21.06 -3.37
N VAL A 36 8.61 -20.03 -2.78
CA VAL A 36 7.16 -19.96 -2.52
C VAL A 36 6.42 -19.23 -3.65
N GLY A 37 7.14 -18.46 -4.45
CA GLY A 37 6.56 -17.62 -5.50
C GLY A 37 6.10 -16.26 -4.99
N THR A 38 5.14 -15.66 -5.66
CA THR A 38 4.61 -14.33 -5.32
C THR A 38 3.48 -14.43 -4.30
N VAL A 39 3.52 -13.55 -3.30
CA VAL A 39 2.48 -13.40 -2.28
C VAL A 39 1.73 -12.09 -2.55
N ASN A 40 0.42 -12.20 -2.74
CA ASN A 40 -0.44 -11.05 -2.94
C ASN A 40 -0.87 -10.45 -1.58
N GLY A 41 -1.15 -9.14 -1.55
CA GLY A 41 -1.64 -8.50 -0.35
C GLY A 41 -2.93 -9.15 0.19
N ALA A 42 -3.83 -9.59 -0.69
CA ALA A 42 -5.08 -10.26 -0.30
C ALA A 42 -4.85 -11.60 0.45
N SER A 43 -3.70 -12.23 0.31
CA SER A 43 -3.34 -13.45 1.04
C SER A 43 -2.84 -13.18 2.48
N GLY A 44 -2.69 -11.90 2.85
CA GLY A 44 -2.25 -11.43 4.17
C GLY A 44 -3.14 -10.29 4.65
N ASP A 45 -2.52 -9.27 5.22
CA ASP A 45 -3.20 -8.14 5.84
C ASP A 45 -3.80 -7.12 4.84
N GLY A 46 -3.60 -7.32 3.54
CA GLY A 46 -4.07 -6.42 2.50
C GLY A 46 -5.58 -6.21 2.47
N LEU A 47 -6.37 -7.19 2.92
CA LEU A 47 -7.82 -7.01 3.06
C LEU A 47 -8.18 -5.94 4.11
N ILE A 48 -7.39 -5.81 5.17
CA ILE A 48 -7.58 -4.77 6.18
C ILE A 48 -7.37 -3.39 5.55
N PHE A 49 -6.31 -3.22 4.75
CA PHE A 49 -6.04 -1.99 4.02
C PHE A 49 -7.12 -1.68 2.98
N ALA A 50 -7.64 -2.69 2.29
CA ALA A 50 -8.75 -2.52 1.35
C ALA A 50 -10.01 -1.99 2.05
N VAL A 51 -10.36 -2.52 3.22
CA VAL A 51 -11.49 -2.02 4.04
C VAL A 51 -11.22 -0.60 4.53
N LEU A 52 -10.01 -0.30 5.01
CA LEU A 52 -9.64 1.05 5.43
C LEU A 52 -9.77 2.07 4.29
N LEU A 53 -9.29 1.75 3.10
CA LEU A 53 -9.37 2.63 1.93
C LEU A 53 -10.79 2.71 1.33
N ALA A 54 -11.64 1.72 1.59
CA ALA A 54 -13.06 1.79 1.23
C ALA A 54 -13.80 2.88 2.01
N ILE A 55 -13.37 3.23 3.23
CA ILE A 55 -14.00 4.28 4.03
C ILE A 55 -13.97 5.64 3.31
N PRO A 56 -12.81 6.25 2.96
CA PRO A 56 -12.79 7.51 2.25
C PRO A 56 -13.46 7.41 0.87
N LEU A 57 -13.34 6.28 0.18
CA LEU A 57 -14.01 6.04 -1.10
C LEU A 57 -15.53 6.16 -0.95
N LEU A 58 -16.13 5.45 -0.02
CA LEU A 58 -17.57 5.46 0.22
C LEU A 58 -18.06 6.83 0.70
N LEU A 59 -17.35 7.49 1.63
CA LEU A 59 -17.71 8.81 2.13
C LEU A 59 -17.76 9.86 1.01
N VAL A 60 -16.81 9.76 0.06
CA VAL A 60 -16.76 10.69 -1.07
C VAL A 60 -17.79 10.37 -2.13
N LEU A 61 -18.13 9.09 -2.36
CA LEU A 61 -19.13 8.67 -3.34
C LEU A 61 -20.56 8.89 -2.86
N LEU A 62 -20.85 8.65 -1.58
CA LEU A 62 -22.19 8.78 -0.99
C LEU A 62 -22.56 10.26 -0.68
N GLY A 63 -21.57 11.13 -0.51
CA GLY A 63 -21.78 12.55 -0.28
C GLY A 63 -22.28 13.31 -1.51
N ASP A 64 -22.84 14.50 -1.30
CA ASP A 64 -23.27 15.39 -2.38
C ASP A 64 -22.08 15.77 -3.28
N LYS A 65 -22.09 15.29 -4.51
CA LYS A 65 -20.98 15.38 -5.47
C LYS A 65 -20.64 16.81 -5.89
N THR A 66 -21.55 17.74 -5.69
CA THR A 66 -21.40 19.14 -6.12
C THR A 66 -20.85 20.04 -5.02
N LYS A 67 -21.00 19.65 -3.76
CA LYS A 67 -20.54 20.43 -2.61
C LYS A 67 -19.08 20.14 -2.26
N GLN A 68 -18.44 21.11 -1.63
CA GLN A 68 -17.13 20.91 -1.01
C GLN A 68 -17.21 19.78 0.02
N ILE A 69 -16.05 19.12 0.23
CA ILE A 69 -15.95 18.03 1.19
C ILE A 69 -16.07 18.61 2.60
N ASP A 70 -16.93 18.04 3.42
CA ASP A 70 -17.07 18.42 4.82
C ASP A 70 -15.77 18.23 5.59
N LYS A 71 -15.49 19.11 6.55
CA LYS A 71 -14.28 19.03 7.40
C LYS A 71 -14.11 17.66 8.06
N LYS A 72 -15.21 17.03 8.49
CA LYS A 72 -15.21 15.69 9.09
C LYS A 72 -14.70 14.63 8.12
N ILE A 73 -15.20 14.64 6.87
CA ILE A 73 -14.76 13.68 5.83
C ILE A 73 -13.29 13.89 5.50
N LYS A 74 -12.81 15.14 5.42
CA LYS A 74 -11.38 15.44 5.21
C LYS A 74 -10.51 14.85 6.31
N ILE A 75 -10.87 15.10 7.58
CA ILE A 75 -10.10 14.58 8.73
C ILE A 75 -10.05 13.06 8.72
N ILE A 76 -11.19 12.40 8.49
CA ILE A 76 -11.25 10.93 8.41
C ILE A 76 -10.36 10.41 7.27
N SER A 77 -10.44 11.02 6.09
CA SER A 77 -9.63 10.61 4.93
C SER A 77 -8.13 10.80 5.15
N ILE A 78 -7.72 11.91 5.79
CA ILE A 78 -6.32 12.15 6.16
C ILE A 78 -5.86 11.08 7.17
N LEU A 79 -6.65 10.83 8.20
CA LEU A 79 -6.33 9.86 9.24
C LEU A 79 -6.17 8.45 8.64
N VAL A 80 -7.07 8.03 7.77
CA VAL A 80 -6.96 6.75 7.05
C VAL A 80 -5.72 6.72 6.17
N GLY A 81 -5.44 7.77 5.38
CA GLY A 81 -4.24 7.84 4.54
C GLY A 81 -2.96 7.71 5.36
N VAL A 82 -2.85 8.45 6.47
CA VAL A 82 -1.70 8.36 7.39
C VAL A 82 -1.58 6.98 8.01
N LEU A 83 -2.69 6.36 8.42
CA LEU A 83 -2.69 5.01 8.99
C LEU A 83 -2.20 3.97 7.97
N VAL A 84 -2.64 4.06 6.71
CA VAL A 84 -2.18 3.17 5.62
C VAL A 84 -0.68 3.32 5.39
N ILE A 85 -0.16 4.56 5.38
CA ILE A 85 1.28 4.81 5.24
C ILE A 85 2.05 4.21 6.42
N PHE A 86 1.61 4.50 7.64
CA PHE A 86 2.28 4.02 8.85
C PHE A 86 2.32 2.49 8.91
N CYS A 87 1.18 1.84 8.73
CA CYS A 87 1.11 0.38 8.74
C CYS A 87 1.87 -0.24 7.56
N GLY A 88 1.77 0.32 6.35
CA GLY A 88 2.49 -0.18 5.19
C GLY A 88 4.02 -0.10 5.34
N ILE A 89 4.54 0.98 5.95
CA ILE A 89 5.98 1.12 6.16
C ILE A 89 6.46 0.30 7.37
N PHE A 90 5.80 0.47 8.53
CA PHE A 90 6.32 -0.10 9.78
C PHE A 90 5.96 -1.56 9.99
N MET A 91 4.75 -1.98 9.59
CA MET A 91 4.34 -3.37 9.78
C MET A 91 4.81 -4.24 8.63
N GLU A 92 4.49 -3.88 7.38
CA GLU A 92 4.75 -4.76 6.25
C GLU A 92 6.22 -4.81 5.85
N ILE A 93 6.92 -3.67 5.76
CA ILE A 93 8.34 -3.64 5.36
C ILE A 93 9.23 -4.21 6.48
N ALA A 94 8.96 -3.84 7.74
CA ALA A 94 9.74 -4.35 8.87
C ALA A 94 9.52 -5.87 9.06
N ASP A 95 8.27 -6.34 8.96
CA ASP A 95 7.94 -7.74 9.09
C ASP A 95 8.53 -8.59 7.97
N PHE A 96 8.54 -8.08 6.73
CA PHE A 96 9.18 -8.72 5.59
C PHE A 96 10.68 -8.96 5.84
N ASN A 97 11.41 -7.95 6.33
CA ASN A 97 12.82 -8.07 6.64
C ASN A 97 13.07 -9.08 7.79
N ASN A 98 12.25 -9.04 8.83
CA ASN A 98 12.33 -10.00 9.95
C ASN A 98 12.07 -11.44 9.49
N LYS A 99 11.12 -11.66 8.59
CA LYS A 99 10.83 -12.98 8.00
C LYS A 99 12.00 -13.51 7.19
N ILE A 100 12.70 -12.66 6.43
CA ILE A 100 13.93 -13.04 5.71
C ILE A 100 15.01 -13.49 6.68
N GLU A 101 15.29 -12.72 7.73
CA GLU A 101 16.32 -13.07 8.72
C GLU A 101 15.97 -14.36 9.48
N THR A 102 14.71 -14.52 9.87
CA THR A 102 14.23 -15.75 10.52
C THR A 102 14.36 -16.96 9.58
N ALA A 103 14.02 -16.81 8.30
CA ALA A 103 14.17 -17.89 7.31
C ALA A 103 15.62 -18.30 7.14
N LYS A 104 16.58 -17.36 7.13
CA LYS A 104 18.01 -17.64 7.09
C LYS A 104 18.46 -18.43 8.33
N GLN A 105 18.06 -18.02 9.53
CA GLN A 105 18.41 -18.69 10.77
C GLN A 105 17.87 -20.12 10.82
N VAL A 106 16.59 -20.31 10.47
CA VAL A 106 15.96 -21.65 10.42
C VAL A 106 16.64 -22.54 9.39
N SER A 107 16.95 -22.03 8.20
CA SER A 107 17.65 -22.78 7.17
C SER A 107 19.05 -23.21 7.61
N ASN A 108 19.83 -22.29 8.19
CA ASN A 108 21.16 -22.59 8.68
C ASN A 108 21.15 -23.64 9.80
N SER A 109 20.23 -23.52 10.77
CA SER A 109 20.07 -24.49 11.84
C SER A 109 19.62 -25.87 11.34
N SER A 110 18.79 -25.91 10.30
CA SER A 110 18.35 -27.16 9.68
C SER A 110 19.46 -27.84 8.92
N ILE A 111 20.34 -27.10 8.23
CA ILE A 111 21.52 -27.60 7.58
C ILE A 111 22.47 -28.20 8.61
N ASP A 112 22.73 -27.52 9.73
CA ASP A 112 23.61 -28.02 10.79
C ASP A 112 23.08 -29.31 11.43
N LYS A 113 21.79 -29.45 11.64
CA LYS A 113 21.16 -30.64 12.23
C LYS A 113 21.15 -31.83 11.27
N ASN A 114 20.93 -31.61 9.98
CA ASN A 114 20.73 -32.66 9.00
C ASN A 114 22.00 -33.03 8.23
N SER A 115 23.14 -32.41 8.51
CA SER A 115 24.39 -32.56 7.79
C SER A 115 25.30 -33.62 8.40
N TYR A 116 24.76 -34.66 9.06
CA TYR A 116 25.55 -35.78 9.57
C TYR A 116 26.30 -36.49 8.41
N GLY A 117 27.63 -36.41 8.42
CA GLY A 117 28.46 -37.01 7.38
C GLY A 117 28.93 -36.08 6.27
N LEU A 118 28.45 -34.83 6.23
CA LEU A 118 29.02 -33.84 5.31
C LEU A 118 30.26 -33.18 5.91
N ASP A 119 31.26 -32.96 5.05
CA ASP A 119 32.42 -32.15 5.43
C ASP A 119 32.07 -30.68 5.63
N ASN A 120 32.92 -29.93 6.33
CA ASN A 120 32.67 -28.54 6.66
C ASN A 120 32.50 -27.66 5.40
N HIS A 121 33.25 -27.96 4.34
CA HIS A 121 33.17 -27.21 3.09
C HIS A 121 31.80 -27.36 2.40
N SER A 122 31.27 -28.57 2.35
CA SER A 122 29.92 -28.83 1.80
C SER A 122 28.81 -28.15 2.61
N ARG A 123 28.98 -28.10 3.94
CA ARG A 123 28.03 -27.35 4.81
C ARG A 123 28.06 -25.86 4.54
N ASP A 124 29.26 -25.28 4.40
CA ASP A 124 29.40 -23.85 4.11
C ASP A 124 28.80 -23.47 2.75
N ILE A 125 29.02 -24.34 1.75
CA ILE A 125 28.38 -24.15 0.43
C ILE A 125 26.86 -24.18 0.57
N ALA A 126 26.28 -25.16 1.26
CA ALA A 126 24.84 -25.27 1.46
C ALA A 126 24.26 -24.06 2.17
N LYS A 127 24.94 -23.55 3.22
CA LYS A 127 24.50 -22.31 3.93
C LYS A 127 24.57 -21.08 3.03
N ASN A 128 25.66 -20.94 2.26
CA ASN A 128 25.80 -19.80 1.34
C ASN A 128 24.75 -19.81 0.23
N VAL A 129 24.49 -20.97 -0.38
CA VAL A 129 23.46 -21.12 -1.41
C VAL A 129 22.08 -20.80 -0.81
N SER A 130 21.76 -21.39 0.33
CA SER A 130 20.47 -21.13 1.02
C SER A 130 20.29 -19.67 1.39
N SER A 131 21.28 -19.04 2.00
CA SER A 131 21.23 -17.63 2.37
C SER A 131 21.10 -16.71 1.14
N THR A 132 21.77 -17.04 0.03
CA THR A 132 21.66 -16.30 -1.24
C THR A 132 20.26 -16.40 -1.83
N VAL A 133 19.70 -17.61 -1.85
CA VAL A 133 18.34 -17.85 -2.33
C VAL A 133 17.32 -17.08 -1.49
N ILE A 134 17.41 -17.17 -0.17
CA ILE A 134 16.48 -16.45 0.74
C ILE A 134 16.63 -14.92 0.60
N SER A 135 17.88 -14.44 0.44
CA SER A 135 18.15 -13.01 0.26
C SER A 135 17.66 -12.44 -1.07
N SER A 136 17.33 -13.29 -2.05
CA SER A 136 16.74 -12.83 -3.31
C SER A 136 15.23 -12.56 -3.23
N ALA A 137 14.61 -12.78 -2.07
CA ALA A 137 13.26 -12.32 -1.80
C ALA A 137 13.19 -10.78 -1.87
N LYS A 138 12.12 -10.24 -2.46
CA LYS A 138 11.96 -8.79 -2.66
C LYS A 138 10.52 -8.36 -2.42
N ILE A 139 10.42 -7.09 -2.02
CA ILE A 139 9.15 -6.39 -1.97
C ILE A 139 8.74 -6.05 -3.40
N GLU A 140 7.51 -6.36 -3.74
CA GLU A 140 6.95 -6.15 -5.07
C GLU A 140 6.15 -4.86 -5.16
N PHE A 141 5.79 -4.51 -6.39
CA PHE A 141 5.17 -3.23 -6.76
C PHE A 141 3.86 -2.92 -6.01
N GLY A 142 3.07 -3.94 -5.66
CA GLY A 142 1.76 -3.75 -5.01
C GLY A 142 1.86 -3.01 -3.67
N LEU A 143 2.86 -3.32 -2.85
CA LEU A 143 3.05 -2.65 -1.55
C LEU A 143 3.45 -1.18 -1.72
N TYR A 144 4.33 -0.86 -2.69
CA TYR A 144 4.68 0.53 -2.98
C TYR A 144 3.48 1.33 -3.48
N LEU A 145 2.67 0.72 -4.35
CA LEU A 145 1.46 1.34 -4.87
C LEU A 145 0.44 1.63 -3.77
N LEU A 146 0.30 0.74 -2.78
CA LEU A 146 -0.53 0.95 -1.60
C LEU A 146 -0.07 2.17 -0.80
N ILE A 147 1.23 2.28 -0.51
CA ILE A 147 1.81 3.41 0.24
C ILE A 147 1.59 4.73 -0.53
N ILE A 148 1.86 4.74 -1.83
CA ILE A 148 1.64 5.91 -2.69
C ILE A 148 0.17 6.32 -2.69
N SER A 149 -0.76 5.36 -2.72
CA SER A 149 -2.19 5.65 -2.66
C SER A 149 -2.59 6.28 -1.33
N GLY A 150 -2.04 5.79 -0.22
CA GLY A 150 -2.25 6.38 1.12
C GLY A 150 -1.76 7.84 1.19
N ILE A 151 -0.56 8.11 0.66
CA ILE A 151 -0.02 9.49 0.55
C ILE A 151 -0.96 10.35 -0.29
N SER A 152 -1.39 9.86 -1.44
CA SER A 152 -2.28 10.60 -2.34
C SER A 152 -3.63 10.91 -1.68
N VAL A 153 -4.23 9.96 -0.96
CA VAL A 153 -5.48 10.19 -0.21
C VAL A 153 -5.27 11.25 0.86
N ALA A 154 -4.20 11.20 1.65
CA ALA A 154 -3.90 12.17 2.69
C ALA A 154 -3.69 13.59 2.11
N VAL A 155 -2.86 13.71 1.06
CA VAL A 155 -2.56 14.99 0.39
C VAL A 155 -3.80 15.58 -0.27
N CYS A 156 -4.52 14.79 -1.07
CA CYS A 156 -5.74 15.28 -1.75
C CYS A 156 -6.84 15.70 -0.76
N SER A 157 -6.88 15.09 0.43
CA SER A 157 -7.83 15.47 1.48
C SER A 157 -7.41 16.73 2.24
N GLY A 158 -6.09 16.97 2.41
CA GLY A 158 -5.55 18.07 3.21
C GLY A 158 -5.39 19.39 2.45
N VAL A 159 -5.15 19.35 1.14
CA VAL A 159 -4.75 20.54 0.36
C VAL A 159 -5.89 21.05 -0.50
N ASP A 160 -6.68 21.98 0.06
CA ASP A 160 -7.78 22.63 -0.65
C ASP A 160 -7.30 23.52 -1.81
N SER A 161 -6.15 24.15 -1.67
CA SER A 161 -5.59 25.08 -2.66
C SER A 161 -5.27 24.43 -4.01
N LEU A 162 -4.98 23.13 -4.03
CA LEU A 162 -4.72 22.40 -5.28
C LEU A 162 -5.95 22.35 -6.19
N PHE A 163 -7.14 22.50 -5.63
CA PHE A 163 -8.41 22.32 -6.35
C PHE A 163 -9.23 23.64 -6.50
N GLN A 164 -8.73 24.77 -5.94
CA GLN A 164 -9.41 26.07 -5.98
C GLN A 164 -9.05 26.93 -7.20
N ASN A 165 -7.92 26.65 -7.86
CA ASN A 165 -7.38 27.47 -8.98
C ASN A 165 -8.27 27.61 -10.23
N GLY A 166 -9.52 27.12 -10.21
CA GLY A 166 -10.44 27.23 -11.35
C GLY A 166 -11.56 28.28 -11.17
N LYS A 167 -11.66 28.96 -10.01
CA LYS A 167 -12.77 29.89 -9.76
C LYS A 167 -12.41 31.36 -9.94
N ASP A 168 -11.16 31.72 -9.68
CA ASP A 168 -10.77 33.16 -9.65
C ASP A 168 -10.58 33.78 -11.03
N GLU A 169 -10.46 33.00 -12.10
CA GLU A 169 -10.31 33.52 -13.45
C GLU A 169 -11.62 33.93 -14.13
N LYS A 170 -12.77 33.50 -13.61
CA LYS A 170 -14.08 33.79 -14.22
C LYS A 170 -14.82 34.97 -13.62
N GLU A 171 -14.38 35.51 -12.50
CA GLU A 171 -14.97 36.68 -11.86
C GLU A 171 -14.31 38.01 -12.27
N LYS A 172 -13.26 37.95 -13.10
CA LYS A 172 -12.54 39.12 -13.62
C LYS A 172 -12.76 39.42 -15.09
N LYS A 173 -13.87 38.89 -15.67
CA LYS A 173 -14.31 39.29 -17.03
C LYS A 173 -15.76 39.81 -16.98
#